data_b9ce5a66beadf50ac5324ac5615afc13
#
_entry.id   b9ce5a66beadf50ac5324ac5615afc13
#
_cell.length_a   1.000
_cell.length_b   1.000
_cell.length_c   1.000
_cell.angle_alpha   90.00
_cell.angle_beta   90.00
_cell.angle_gamma   90.00
#
_symmetry.space_group_name_H-M   'P 1'
#
loop_
_entity.id
_entity.type
_entity.pdbx_description
1 polymer ?
#
loop_
_entity_poly.entity_id
_entity_poly.type
_entity_poly.pdbx_seq_one_letter_code
_entity_poly.pdbx_strand_id
1 'polypeptide(L)'
;IKRVVGLPGDRVIYKNKILYIKPACIASDEKCPGFEQIKQTFNNKTDYIDEGMPLTRYTSTMGEKTHDLLVNDQISPRTQHYFKQAGTQDNEFVVPKGQYFVMGDNRDNSLDGRFWGFVPEENLVGEAVAIWMSFDFERTSESLLPRWIPTGVRFSRIGGIE
;
A
#
# COMPACT_ATOMS: atom_id res chain seq x y z
N ILE A 1 -7.54 -0.12 6.44
CA ILE A 1 -6.54 0.95 6.35
C ILE A 1 -5.76 0.77 5.08
N LYS A 2 -5.51 1.85 4.35
CA LYS A 2 -4.66 1.92 3.15
C LYS A 2 -3.89 3.24 3.18
N ARG A 3 -2.75 3.27 2.50
CA ARG A 3 -1.92 4.47 2.35
C ARG A 3 -2.33 5.25 1.11
N VAL A 4 -2.56 6.55 1.24
CA VAL A 4 -2.74 7.45 0.09
C VAL A 4 -1.39 7.57 -0.61
N VAL A 5 -1.33 7.20 -1.89
CA VAL A 5 -0.13 7.26 -2.73
C VAL A 5 -0.29 8.14 -3.97
N GLY A 6 -1.51 8.58 -4.26
CA GLY A 6 -1.79 9.53 -5.35
C GLY A 6 -2.86 10.52 -4.94
N LEU A 7 -2.58 11.80 -5.16
CA LEU A 7 -3.47 12.94 -4.92
C LEU A 7 -4.25 13.29 -6.20
N PRO A 8 -5.36 14.06 -6.10
CA PRO A 8 -6.12 14.49 -7.27
C PRO A 8 -5.23 15.13 -8.35
N GLY A 9 -5.28 14.59 -9.58
CA GLY A 9 -4.48 15.05 -10.72
C GLY A 9 -3.14 14.34 -10.90
N ASP A 10 -2.66 13.59 -9.91
CA ASP A 10 -1.44 12.81 -10.05
C ASP A 10 -1.61 11.67 -11.04
N ARG A 11 -0.49 11.24 -11.63
CA ARG A 11 -0.41 10.01 -12.42
C ARG A 11 0.45 9.01 -11.67
N VAL A 12 -0.08 7.84 -11.44
CA VAL A 12 0.56 6.76 -10.68
C VAL A 12 0.79 5.57 -11.59
N ILE A 13 1.99 5.00 -11.59
CA ILE A 13 2.31 3.74 -12.28
C ILE A 13 2.82 2.75 -11.25
N TYR A 14 2.29 1.52 -11.28
CA TYR A 14 2.82 0.41 -10.49
C TYR A 14 3.35 -0.68 -11.41
N LYS A 15 4.67 -0.76 -11.55
CA LYS A 15 5.34 -1.67 -12.47
C LYS A 15 6.48 -2.40 -11.76
N ASN A 16 6.55 -3.73 -11.94
CA ASN A 16 7.60 -4.56 -11.32
C ASN A 16 7.70 -4.36 -9.80
N LYS A 17 6.55 -4.18 -9.13
CA LYS A 17 6.43 -3.92 -7.69
C LYS A 17 7.03 -2.59 -7.22
N ILE A 18 7.36 -1.72 -8.14
CA ILE A 18 7.87 -0.37 -7.89
C ILE A 18 6.79 0.65 -8.25
N LEU A 19 6.64 1.64 -7.38
CA LEU A 19 5.72 2.77 -7.53
C LEU A 19 6.43 3.94 -8.20
N TYR A 20 5.79 4.52 -9.21
CA TYR A 20 6.21 5.75 -9.87
C TYR A 20 5.07 6.75 -9.76
N ILE A 21 5.38 7.98 -9.38
CA ILE A 21 4.40 9.06 -9.26
C ILE A 21 4.85 10.24 -10.11
N LYS A 22 3.93 10.76 -10.88
CA LYS A 22 4.06 12.05 -11.54
C LYS A 22 3.04 12.98 -10.90
N PRO A 23 3.48 13.96 -10.08
CA PRO A 23 2.59 14.94 -9.47
C PRO A 23 1.79 15.72 -10.50
N ALA A 24 0.61 16.17 -10.11
CA ALA A 24 -0.20 17.04 -10.93
C ALA A 24 0.57 18.32 -11.29
N CYS A 25 0.46 18.76 -12.55
CA CYS A 25 1.01 20.05 -12.95
C CYS A 25 0.07 21.16 -12.52
N ILE A 26 0.55 22.11 -11.73
CA ILE A 26 -0.21 23.28 -11.31
C ILE A 26 0.15 24.49 -12.16
N ALA A 27 -0.75 25.47 -12.25
CA ALA A 27 -0.59 26.64 -13.14
C ALA A 27 0.64 27.51 -12.81
N SER A 28 1.19 27.41 -11.59
CA SER A 28 2.39 28.11 -11.16
C SER A 28 3.70 27.41 -11.53
N ASP A 29 3.63 26.20 -12.07
CA ASP A 29 4.82 25.43 -12.41
C ASP A 29 5.45 25.99 -13.69
N GLU A 30 6.73 26.38 -13.63
CA GLU A 30 7.49 26.75 -14.83
C GLU A 30 7.65 25.55 -15.77
N LYS A 31 7.75 24.34 -15.19
CA LYS A 31 7.83 23.07 -15.89
C LYS A 31 7.11 21.99 -15.11
N CYS A 32 6.19 21.29 -15.79
CA CYS A 32 5.49 20.17 -15.17
C CYS A 32 6.46 19.08 -14.70
N PRO A 33 6.25 18.49 -13.49
CA PRO A 33 7.08 17.43 -13.00
C PRO A 33 7.02 16.17 -13.90
N GLY A 34 8.10 15.41 -13.90
CA GLY A 34 8.16 14.08 -14.54
C GLY A 34 7.69 12.97 -13.62
N PHE A 35 7.75 11.72 -14.09
CA PHE A 35 7.61 10.57 -13.22
C PHE A 35 8.85 10.43 -12.34
N GLU A 36 8.62 10.29 -11.04
CA GLU A 36 9.63 9.93 -10.06
C GLU A 36 9.40 8.50 -9.57
N GLN A 37 10.47 7.71 -9.51
CA GLN A 37 10.46 6.41 -8.87
C GLN A 37 10.46 6.59 -7.35
N ILE A 38 9.49 6.04 -6.67
CA ILE A 38 9.48 5.99 -5.20
C ILE A 38 10.54 4.99 -4.74
N LYS A 39 11.51 5.51 -3.98
CA LYS A 39 12.65 4.74 -3.50
C LYS A 39 12.17 3.62 -2.58
N GLN A 40 12.65 2.42 -2.87
CA GLN A 40 12.47 1.24 -2.01
C GLN A 40 13.84 0.67 -1.68
N THR A 41 14.14 0.54 -0.41
CA THR A 41 15.40 -0.01 0.08
C THR A 41 15.12 -1.34 0.79
N PHE A 42 15.84 -2.39 0.38
CA PHE A 42 15.77 -3.69 1.05
C PHE A 42 16.11 -3.51 2.54
N ASN A 43 15.28 -4.07 3.39
CA ASN A 43 15.50 -4.07 4.83
C ASN A 43 15.90 -5.47 5.30
N ASN A 44 14.98 -6.43 5.28
CA ASN A 44 15.25 -7.80 5.69
C ASN A 44 14.21 -8.77 5.12
N LYS A 45 14.51 -10.06 5.14
CA LYS A 45 13.49 -11.10 5.03
C LYS A 45 12.71 -11.17 6.33
N THR A 46 11.40 -11.39 6.26
CA THR A 46 10.53 -11.43 7.44
C THR A 46 10.07 -12.84 7.75
N ASP A 47 9.54 -13.03 8.96
CA ASP A 47 8.86 -14.28 9.35
C ASP A 47 7.39 -14.30 8.88
N TYR A 48 6.91 -13.21 8.25
CA TYR A 48 5.58 -13.18 7.65
C TYR A 48 5.56 -14.07 6.41
N ILE A 49 4.60 -14.99 6.39
CA ILE A 49 4.42 -15.95 5.31
C ILE A 49 3.12 -15.63 4.57
N ASP A 50 3.19 -15.55 3.25
CA ASP A 50 2.04 -15.44 2.36
C ASP A 50 2.09 -16.57 1.33
N GLU A 51 1.01 -17.34 1.22
CA GLU A 51 0.93 -18.53 0.35
C GLU A 51 2.11 -19.51 0.53
N GLY A 52 2.60 -19.68 1.76
CA GLY A 52 3.74 -20.54 2.09
C GLY A 52 5.13 -19.96 1.83
N MET A 53 5.21 -18.70 1.41
CA MET A 53 6.48 -18.02 1.06
C MET A 53 6.76 -16.84 2.00
N PRO A 54 8.02 -16.69 2.47
CA PRO A 54 8.39 -15.56 3.32
C PRO A 54 8.35 -14.24 2.53
N LEU A 55 7.77 -13.21 3.15
CA LEU A 55 7.75 -11.87 2.60
C LEU A 55 9.06 -11.14 2.84
N THR A 56 9.40 -10.26 1.92
CA THR A 56 10.52 -9.34 2.06
C THR A 56 10.01 -7.98 2.54
N ARG A 57 10.70 -7.43 3.53
CA ARG A 57 10.46 -6.06 3.99
C ARG A 57 11.37 -5.11 3.23
N TYR A 58 10.76 -4.06 2.69
CA TYR A 58 11.42 -2.91 2.13
C TYR A 58 11.02 -1.67 2.91
N THR A 59 11.92 -0.73 3.07
CA THR A 59 11.61 0.62 3.54
C THR A 59 11.39 1.51 2.32
N SER A 60 10.24 2.16 2.25
CA SER A 60 9.87 3.08 1.18
C SER A 60 9.87 4.51 1.70
N THR A 61 10.37 5.44 0.89
CA THR A 61 10.37 6.88 1.20
C THR A 61 9.51 7.61 0.18
N MET A 62 8.51 8.34 0.67
CA MET A 62 7.60 9.15 -0.13
C MET A 62 7.49 10.55 0.50
N GLY A 63 8.06 11.55 -0.18
CA GLY A 63 8.30 12.86 0.42
C GLY A 63 9.24 12.74 1.63
N GLU A 64 8.83 13.30 2.76
CA GLU A 64 9.60 13.26 4.02
C GLU A 64 9.29 12.03 4.89
N LYS A 65 8.25 11.25 4.53
CA LYS A 65 7.81 10.10 5.32
C LYS A 65 8.40 8.80 4.80
N THR A 66 8.83 7.96 5.72
CA THR A 66 9.25 6.59 5.46
C THR A 66 8.26 5.60 6.05
N HIS A 67 8.11 4.46 5.42
CA HIS A 67 7.27 3.37 5.92
C HIS A 67 7.74 2.03 5.37
N ASP A 68 7.38 0.96 6.08
CA ASP A 68 7.72 -0.38 5.65
C ASP A 68 6.69 -0.94 4.68
N LEU A 69 7.18 -1.71 3.71
CA LEU A 69 6.40 -2.48 2.74
C LEU A 69 6.71 -3.96 2.89
N LEU A 70 5.69 -4.78 2.73
CA LEU A 70 5.86 -6.22 2.57
C LEU A 70 5.60 -6.62 1.12
N VAL A 71 6.54 -7.36 0.55
CA VAL A 71 6.51 -7.80 -0.86
C VAL A 71 6.86 -9.28 -0.92
N ASN A 72 6.11 -10.03 -1.72
CA ASN A 72 6.48 -11.40 -2.07
C ASN A 72 7.32 -11.39 -3.35
N ASP A 73 8.64 -11.47 -3.22
CA ASP A 73 9.55 -11.40 -4.38
C ASP A 73 9.45 -12.60 -5.33
N GLN A 74 8.76 -13.65 -4.92
CA GLN A 74 8.71 -14.92 -5.68
C GLN A 74 7.53 -14.99 -6.66
N ILE A 75 6.53 -14.11 -6.51
CA ILE A 75 5.36 -14.07 -7.39
C ILE A 75 5.36 -12.84 -8.30
N SER A 76 4.80 -12.99 -9.49
CA SER A 76 4.57 -11.86 -10.38
C SER A 76 3.38 -11.01 -9.91
N PRO A 77 3.39 -9.69 -10.16
CA PRO A 77 2.23 -8.84 -9.88
C PRO A 77 0.99 -9.33 -10.65
N ARG A 78 -0.18 -9.28 -10.00
CA ARG A 78 -1.47 -9.71 -10.58
C ARG A 78 -2.05 -8.65 -11.54
N THR A 79 -1.25 -8.11 -12.44
CA THR A 79 -1.58 -6.96 -13.29
C THR A 79 -2.78 -7.18 -14.19
N GLN A 80 -3.09 -8.43 -14.57
CA GLN A 80 -4.27 -8.80 -15.36
C GLN A 80 -5.60 -8.48 -14.65
N HIS A 81 -5.57 -8.36 -13.32
CA HIS A 81 -6.74 -8.05 -12.49
C HIS A 81 -6.82 -6.58 -12.07
N TYR A 82 -5.83 -5.77 -12.49
CA TYR A 82 -5.84 -4.36 -12.12
C TYR A 82 -6.92 -3.60 -12.86
N PHE A 83 -7.43 -2.58 -12.18
CA PHE A 83 -8.37 -1.62 -12.74
C PHE A 83 -7.78 -0.98 -14.00
N LYS A 84 -8.54 -0.99 -15.09
CA LYS A 84 -8.16 -0.38 -16.35
C LYS A 84 -8.92 0.92 -16.54
N GLN A 85 -8.18 2.01 -16.62
CA GLN A 85 -8.73 3.33 -16.86
C GLN A 85 -8.63 3.65 -18.36
N ALA A 86 -9.74 4.08 -18.97
CA ALA A 86 -9.72 4.46 -20.38
C ALA A 86 -8.76 5.63 -20.64
N GLY A 87 -7.95 5.52 -21.70
CA GLY A 87 -6.99 6.56 -22.08
C GLY A 87 -5.67 6.55 -21.33
N THR A 88 -5.40 5.53 -20.50
CA THR A 88 -4.11 5.32 -19.82
C THR A 88 -3.38 4.10 -20.35
N GLN A 89 -2.10 3.98 -20.01
CA GLN A 89 -1.32 2.77 -20.25
C GLN A 89 -1.67 1.68 -19.22
N ASP A 90 -1.26 0.44 -19.47
CA ASP A 90 -1.42 -0.63 -18.49
C ASP A 90 -0.70 -0.30 -17.18
N ASN A 91 -1.40 -0.53 -16.06
CA ASN A 91 -0.94 -0.25 -14.70
C ASN A 91 -0.68 1.23 -14.40
N GLU A 92 -1.22 2.11 -15.20
CA GLU A 92 -1.22 3.55 -14.99
C GLU A 92 -2.60 4.01 -14.54
N PHE A 93 -2.61 4.89 -13.53
CA PHE A 93 -3.81 5.43 -12.90
C PHE A 93 -3.68 6.96 -12.85
N VAL A 94 -4.58 7.67 -13.51
CA VAL A 94 -4.70 9.14 -13.45
C VAL A 94 -5.76 9.47 -12.41
N VAL A 95 -5.35 10.05 -11.29
CA VAL A 95 -6.24 10.28 -10.15
C VAL A 95 -7.25 11.39 -10.49
N PRO A 96 -8.56 11.11 -10.49
CA PRO A 96 -9.57 12.11 -10.80
C PRO A 96 -9.62 13.21 -9.74
N LYS A 97 -10.18 14.36 -10.10
CA LYS A 97 -10.44 15.46 -9.15
C LYS A 97 -11.38 14.98 -8.02
N GLY A 98 -11.04 15.31 -6.78
CA GLY A 98 -11.80 14.93 -5.59
C GLY A 98 -11.74 13.44 -5.26
N GLN A 99 -10.75 12.72 -5.79
CA GLN A 99 -10.50 11.32 -5.49
C GLN A 99 -9.03 11.09 -5.14
N TYR A 100 -8.75 9.94 -4.52
CA TYR A 100 -7.41 9.57 -4.07
C TYR A 100 -7.09 8.15 -4.52
N PHE A 101 -5.82 7.91 -4.85
CA PHE A 101 -5.35 6.56 -5.12
C PHE A 101 -4.64 6.00 -3.90
N VAL A 102 -5.06 4.82 -3.46
CA VAL A 102 -4.57 4.22 -2.23
C VAL A 102 -4.00 2.82 -2.48
N MET A 103 -2.98 2.46 -1.71
CA MET A 103 -2.36 1.15 -1.74
C MET A 103 -2.15 0.59 -0.33
N GLY A 104 -2.22 -0.72 -0.19
CA GLY A 104 -1.83 -1.40 1.05
C GLY A 104 -0.32 -1.60 1.13
N ASP A 105 0.23 -1.53 2.33
CA ASP A 105 1.66 -1.73 2.57
C ASP A 105 2.09 -3.20 2.37
N ASN A 106 1.19 -4.18 2.62
CA ASN A 106 1.41 -5.56 2.16
C ASN A 106 0.99 -5.66 0.69
N ARG A 107 1.92 -5.38 -0.21
CA ARG A 107 1.72 -5.11 -1.62
C ARG A 107 1.02 -6.24 -2.37
N ASP A 108 1.40 -7.47 -2.14
CA ASP A 108 0.88 -8.62 -2.89
C ASP A 108 -0.38 -9.21 -2.24
N ASN A 109 -0.63 -8.90 -0.96
CA ASN A 109 -1.82 -9.33 -0.22
C ASN A 109 -2.71 -8.14 0.18
N SER A 110 -2.99 -7.25 -0.77
CA SER A 110 -3.87 -6.10 -0.57
C SER A 110 -4.83 -5.94 -1.73
N LEU A 111 -6.12 -5.93 -1.43
CA LEU A 111 -7.16 -5.48 -2.34
C LEU A 111 -7.31 -3.96 -2.16
N ASP A 112 -6.74 -3.18 -3.07
CA ASP A 112 -6.62 -1.72 -2.99
C ASP A 112 -6.92 -1.04 -4.34
N GLY A 113 -6.58 0.24 -4.48
CA GLY A 113 -6.86 1.04 -5.67
C GLY A 113 -6.35 0.43 -6.98
N ARG A 114 -5.34 -0.43 -6.95
CA ARG A 114 -4.90 -1.17 -8.14
C ARG A 114 -5.99 -2.05 -8.72
N PHE A 115 -6.94 -2.53 -7.92
CA PHE A 115 -7.99 -3.46 -8.33
C PHE A 115 -9.35 -2.78 -8.55
N TRP A 116 -9.71 -1.79 -7.73
CA TRP A 116 -11.03 -1.14 -7.78
C TRP A 116 -11.00 0.36 -8.12
N GLY A 117 -9.80 0.97 -8.31
CA GLY A 117 -9.66 2.36 -8.75
C GLY A 117 -9.45 3.35 -7.60
N PHE A 118 -10.32 4.34 -7.46
CA PHE A 118 -10.09 5.52 -6.65
C PHE A 118 -11.08 5.62 -5.48
N VAL A 119 -10.64 6.30 -4.40
CA VAL A 119 -11.47 6.61 -3.23
C VAL A 119 -11.99 8.03 -3.37
N PRO A 120 -13.31 8.26 -3.41
CA PRO A 120 -13.87 9.60 -3.32
C PRO A 120 -13.47 10.29 -2.00
N GLU A 121 -13.27 11.60 -2.04
CA GLU A 121 -12.87 12.39 -0.86
C GLU A 121 -13.86 12.24 0.31
N GLU A 122 -15.14 12.18 0.03
CA GLU A 122 -16.22 11.96 1.00
C GLU A 122 -16.13 10.64 1.76
N ASN A 123 -15.38 9.67 1.22
CA ASN A 123 -15.16 8.35 1.84
C ASN A 123 -13.88 8.32 2.71
N LEU A 124 -13.13 9.41 2.80
CA LEU A 124 -11.99 9.53 3.71
C LEU A 124 -12.49 9.81 5.12
N VAL A 125 -12.28 8.85 6.01
CA VAL A 125 -12.73 8.96 7.41
C VAL A 125 -11.72 9.73 8.27
N GLY A 126 -10.43 9.58 7.99
CA GLY A 126 -9.35 10.24 8.72
C GLY A 126 -8.00 9.55 8.55
N GLU A 127 -6.96 10.17 9.11
CA GLU A 127 -5.61 9.63 9.18
C GLU A 127 -5.48 8.70 10.39
N ALA A 128 -4.89 7.51 10.16
CA ALA A 128 -4.53 6.61 11.25
C ALA A 128 -3.23 7.10 11.88
N VAL A 129 -3.28 7.58 13.11
CA VAL A 129 -2.13 8.19 13.81
C VAL A 129 -1.55 7.30 14.90
N ALA A 130 -2.26 6.27 15.33
CA ALA A 130 -1.80 5.36 16.37
C ALA A 130 -2.45 3.99 16.29
N ILE A 131 -1.71 2.97 16.73
CA ILE A 131 -2.22 1.63 17.04
C ILE A 131 -2.48 1.58 18.54
N TRP A 132 -3.73 1.55 18.95
CA TRP A 132 -4.09 1.48 20.38
C TRP A 132 -4.22 0.04 20.89
N MET A 133 -4.43 -0.94 19.97
CA MET A 133 -4.51 -2.36 20.30
C MET A 133 -4.10 -3.22 19.11
N SER A 134 -3.35 -4.27 19.34
CA SER A 134 -2.98 -5.28 18.35
C SER A 134 -3.15 -6.68 18.95
N PHE A 135 -3.96 -7.51 18.31
CA PHE A 135 -4.24 -8.87 18.77
C PHE A 135 -3.40 -9.89 18.01
N ASP A 136 -3.08 -10.97 18.72
CA ASP A 136 -2.52 -12.17 18.14
C ASP A 136 -3.62 -13.21 17.91
N PHE A 137 -3.60 -13.84 16.72
CA PHE A 137 -4.52 -14.92 16.35
C PHE A 137 -3.80 -16.19 15.93
N GLU A 138 -2.48 -16.25 16.16
CA GLU A 138 -1.69 -17.44 15.83
C GLU A 138 -2.10 -18.62 16.70
N ARG A 139 -2.44 -19.72 16.05
CA ARG A 139 -2.91 -20.94 16.71
C ARG A 139 -2.27 -22.16 16.11
N THR A 140 -2.03 -23.14 16.98
CA THR A 140 -1.70 -24.48 16.56
C THR A 140 -2.96 -25.21 16.07
N SER A 141 -2.78 -26.24 15.24
CA SER A 141 -3.87 -27.08 14.69
C SER A 141 -4.72 -27.77 15.76
N GLU A 142 -4.25 -27.85 17.00
CA GLU A 142 -4.91 -28.51 18.13
C GLU A 142 -5.79 -27.60 18.99
N SER A 143 -5.89 -26.31 18.65
CA SER A 143 -6.68 -25.35 19.45
C SER A 143 -8.17 -25.58 19.27
N LEU A 144 -8.87 -25.84 20.38
CA LEU A 144 -10.34 -26.01 20.43
C LEU A 144 -11.12 -24.70 20.35
N LEU A 145 -10.47 -23.54 20.49
CA LEU A 145 -11.14 -22.24 20.47
C LEU A 145 -11.39 -21.75 19.04
N PRO A 146 -12.48 -21.07 18.74
CA PRO A 146 -12.77 -20.48 17.44
C PRO A 146 -11.67 -19.52 16.96
N ARG A 147 -11.40 -19.47 15.65
CA ARG A 147 -10.30 -18.66 15.06
C ARG A 147 -10.44 -17.15 15.26
N TRP A 148 -11.62 -16.66 15.55
CA TRP A 148 -11.90 -15.23 15.78
C TRP A 148 -11.58 -14.75 17.21
N ILE A 149 -11.31 -15.66 18.16
CA ILE A 149 -10.88 -15.30 19.51
C ILE A 149 -9.37 -15.05 19.51
N PRO A 150 -8.86 -13.88 19.90
CA PRO A 150 -7.44 -13.64 19.96
C PRO A 150 -6.75 -14.52 20.99
N THR A 151 -5.51 -14.90 20.70
CA THR A 151 -4.65 -15.71 21.61
C THR A 151 -3.80 -14.83 22.53
N GLY A 152 -3.65 -13.54 22.19
CA GLY A 152 -2.86 -12.59 22.96
C GLY A 152 -2.97 -11.16 22.47
N VAL A 153 -2.31 -10.26 23.18
CA VAL A 153 -2.16 -8.84 22.80
C VAL A 153 -0.69 -8.58 22.49
N ARG A 154 -0.42 -8.00 21.32
CA ARG A 154 0.92 -7.60 20.88
C ARG A 154 1.24 -6.20 21.36
N PHE A 155 1.68 -6.05 22.59
CA PHE A 155 2.02 -4.75 23.18
C PHE A 155 3.13 -4.02 22.41
N SER A 156 4.06 -4.74 21.79
CA SER A 156 5.14 -4.18 20.99
C SER A 156 4.68 -3.42 19.73
N ARG A 157 3.40 -3.55 19.34
CA ARG A 157 2.82 -2.86 18.19
C ARG A 157 1.91 -1.69 18.59
N ILE A 158 1.75 -1.43 19.88
CA ILE A 158 0.94 -0.31 20.38
C ILE A 158 1.80 0.94 20.38
N GLY A 159 1.37 2.00 19.73
CA GLY A 159 2.12 3.26 19.64
C GLY A 159 1.69 4.13 18.47
N GLY A 160 2.43 5.21 18.26
CA GLY A 160 2.22 6.09 17.11
C GLY A 160 2.54 5.41 15.78
N ILE A 161 1.90 5.87 14.72
CA ILE A 161 2.20 5.51 13.34
C ILE A 161 2.97 6.68 12.74
N GLU A 162 4.22 6.43 12.33
CA GLU A 162 5.07 7.39 11.63
C GLU A 162 4.83 7.41 10.12
#